data_e43584d2534dbaf11e6a8800e1eb25fb
#
_entry.id   e43584d2534dbaf11e6a8800e1eb25fb
#
_cell.length_a   1.000
_cell.length_b   1.000
_cell.length_c   1.000
_cell.angle_alpha   90.00
_cell.angle_beta   90.00
_cell.angle_gamma   90.00
#
_symmetry.space_group_name_H-M   'P 1'
#
loop_
_entity.id
_entity.type
_entity.pdbx_description
1 polymer ?
#
loop_
_entity_poly.entity_id
_entity_poly.type
_entity_poly.pdbx_seq_one_letter_code
_entity_poly.pdbx_strand_id
1 'polypeptide(L)'
;MLANEGQACFIGYGGMLMESFVAIMALVSACIIDPGVYFAMNSPMAVLAPAGTTDVVASAAQVVSSWGFAITPDTLHQIANEVGEQSIISRAGGAPTLAVGMAYILHGALGGMMDVAFWYHFAILFEALFILTAVDAGTRAARFMLQDLLGVVSPGLKRTDSLPANLLATA
;
A
#
# COMPACT_ATOMS: atom_id res chain seq x y z
N MET A 1 20.95 2.35 12.96
CA MET A 1 22.33 1.84 13.14
C MET A 1 22.29 0.70 14.15
N LEU A 2 23.00 -0.38 13.88
CA LEU A 2 23.09 -1.51 14.80
C LEU A 2 24.00 -1.14 15.97
N ALA A 3 23.57 -1.41 17.20
CA ALA A 3 24.38 -1.17 18.40
C ALA A 3 25.46 -2.25 18.58
N ASN A 4 25.24 -3.44 18.01
CA ASN A 4 26.16 -4.57 18.12
C ASN A 4 26.15 -5.36 16.80
N GLU A 5 27.33 -5.62 16.24
CA GLU A 5 27.50 -6.38 14.99
C GLU A 5 26.96 -7.81 15.09
N GLY A 6 27.01 -8.43 16.27
CA GLY A 6 26.44 -9.76 16.49
C GLY A 6 24.93 -9.85 16.28
N GLN A 7 24.21 -8.72 16.31
CA GLN A 7 22.77 -8.66 16.07
C GLN A 7 22.41 -8.45 14.58
N ALA A 8 23.40 -8.22 13.72
CA ALA A 8 23.15 -7.90 12.31
C ALA A 8 22.35 -8.99 11.59
N CYS A 9 22.72 -10.25 11.78
CA CYS A 9 22.00 -11.37 11.18
C CYS A 9 20.57 -11.48 11.73
N PHE A 10 20.39 -11.39 13.05
CA PHE A 10 19.07 -11.51 13.67
C PHE A 10 18.12 -10.39 13.21
N ILE A 11 18.61 -9.14 13.20
CA ILE A 11 17.80 -7.99 12.77
C ILE A 11 17.53 -8.03 11.27
N GLY A 12 18.54 -8.35 10.44
CA GLY A 12 18.41 -8.41 9.00
C GLY A 12 17.49 -9.54 8.54
N TYR A 13 17.75 -10.78 8.94
CA TYR A 13 16.91 -11.91 8.59
C TYR A 13 15.55 -11.88 9.28
N GLY A 14 15.49 -11.43 10.53
CA GLY A 14 14.22 -11.26 11.24
C GLY A 14 13.33 -10.24 10.56
N GLY A 15 13.86 -9.10 10.15
CA GLY A 15 13.13 -8.09 9.37
C GLY A 15 12.64 -8.65 8.03
N MET A 16 13.51 -9.32 7.28
CA MET A 16 13.16 -9.96 6.00
C MET A 16 12.04 -11.00 6.16
N LEU A 17 12.09 -11.84 7.20
CA LEU A 17 11.05 -12.83 7.45
C LEU A 17 9.71 -12.17 7.80
N MET A 18 9.72 -11.13 8.63
CA MET A 18 8.50 -10.37 8.96
C MET A 18 7.89 -9.71 7.72
N GLU A 19 8.70 -9.13 6.86
CA GLU A 19 8.25 -8.56 5.59
C GLU A 19 7.67 -9.64 4.67
N SER A 20 8.28 -10.82 4.61
CA SER A 20 7.76 -11.96 3.84
C SER A 20 6.39 -12.41 4.32
N PHE A 21 6.14 -12.41 5.63
CA PHE A 21 4.80 -12.69 6.18
C PHE A 21 3.77 -11.65 5.74
N VAL A 22 4.12 -10.37 5.78
CA VAL A 22 3.23 -9.29 5.29
C VAL A 22 2.95 -9.45 3.80
N ALA A 23 3.95 -9.80 2.99
CA ALA A 23 3.78 -10.06 1.56
C ALA A 23 2.84 -11.24 1.28
N ILE A 24 2.97 -12.34 2.05
CA ILE A 24 2.05 -13.48 1.95
C ILE A 24 0.62 -13.07 2.34
N MET A 25 0.46 -12.30 3.41
CA MET A 25 -0.86 -11.79 3.82
C MET A 25 -1.48 -10.89 2.74
N ALA A 26 -0.68 -10.05 2.10
CA ALA A 26 -1.14 -9.21 1.00
C ALA A 26 -1.60 -10.04 -0.20
N LEU A 27 -0.87 -11.11 -0.55
CA LEU A 27 -1.26 -12.05 -1.58
C LEU A 27 -2.59 -12.74 -1.25
N VAL A 28 -2.73 -13.25 -0.03
CA VAL A 28 -3.97 -13.89 0.43
C VAL A 28 -5.14 -12.91 0.39
N SER A 29 -4.93 -11.67 0.84
CA SER A 29 -5.94 -10.60 0.81
C SER A 29 -6.42 -10.31 -0.62
N ALA A 30 -5.49 -10.24 -1.57
CA ALA A 30 -5.82 -10.01 -2.97
C ALA A 30 -6.60 -11.20 -3.59
N CYS A 31 -6.28 -12.44 -3.17
CA CYS A 31 -6.96 -13.65 -3.67
C CYS A 31 -8.39 -13.83 -3.12
N ILE A 32 -8.73 -13.21 -2.00
CA ILE A 32 -10.08 -13.29 -1.41
C ILE A 32 -11.05 -12.36 -2.11
N ILE A 33 -10.57 -11.25 -2.65
CA ILE A 33 -11.41 -10.27 -3.36
C ILE A 33 -11.90 -10.90 -4.67
N ASP A 34 -13.18 -10.69 -4.97
CA ASP A 34 -13.73 -11.07 -6.27
C ASP A 34 -12.91 -10.43 -7.41
N PRO A 35 -12.51 -11.21 -8.44
CA PRO A 35 -11.70 -10.69 -9.53
C PRO A 35 -12.30 -9.46 -10.23
N GLY A 36 -13.62 -9.39 -10.38
CA GLY A 36 -14.28 -8.23 -10.96
C GLY A 36 -14.10 -6.98 -10.11
N VAL A 37 -14.23 -7.11 -8.79
CA VAL A 37 -13.95 -6.03 -7.83
C VAL A 37 -12.48 -5.61 -7.88
N TYR A 38 -11.57 -6.57 -7.88
CA TYR A 38 -10.14 -6.31 -7.98
C TYR A 38 -9.79 -5.47 -9.22
N PHE A 39 -10.31 -5.85 -10.39
CA PHE A 39 -10.06 -5.10 -11.63
C PHE A 39 -10.74 -3.74 -11.64
N ALA A 40 -11.94 -3.59 -11.08
CA ALA A 40 -12.60 -2.29 -10.93
C ALA A 40 -11.81 -1.34 -10.02
N MET A 41 -11.20 -1.85 -8.97
CA MET A 41 -10.35 -1.07 -8.06
C MET A 41 -9.03 -0.64 -8.70
N ASN A 42 -8.37 -1.54 -9.40
CA ASN A 42 -6.99 -1.34 -9.85
C ASN A 42 -6.85 -0.79 -11.26
N SER A 43 -7.93 -0.69 -12.03
CA SER A 43 -7.89 -0.13 -13.38
C SER A 43 -7.98 1.39 -13.39
N PRO A 44 -7.30 2.06 -14.34
CA PRO A 44 -7.36 3.51 -14.47
C PRO A 44 -8.78 4.01 -14.78
N MET A 45 -9.17 5.15 -14.21
CA MET A 45 -10.48 5.77 -14.44
C MET A 45 -10.75 6.03 -15.94
N ALA A 46 -9.74 6.42 -16.70
CA ALA A 46 -9.87 6.66 -18.13
C ALA A 46 -10.31 5.41 -18.93
N VAL A 47 -10.03 4.21 -18.42
CA VAL A 47 -10.46 2.94 -19.04
C VAL A 47 -11.85 2.56 -18.56
N LEU A 48 -12.13 2.72 -17.26
CA LEU A 48 -13.41 2.32 -16.66
C LEU A 48 -14.56 3.28 -16.99
N ALA A 49 -14.26 4.58 -17.08
CA ALA A 49 -15.22 5.63 -17.36
C ALA A 49 -14.61 6.66 -18.33
N PRO A 50 -14.70 6.44 -19.64
CA PRO A 50 -14.25 7.41 -20.64
C PRO A 50 -14.94 8.76 -20.48
N ALA A 51 -14.30 9.83 -20.99
CA ALA A 51 -14.81 11.19 -20.89
C ALA A 51 -16.26 11.30 -21.41
N GLY A 52 -17.14 11.87 -20.60
CA GLY A 52 -18.58 12.01 -20.90
C GLY A 52 -19.49 10.95 -20.28
N THR A 53 -18.93 10.00 -19.51
CA THR A 53 -19.71 9.00 -18.78
C THR A 53 -20.44 9.66 -17.61
N THR A 54 -21.77 9.53 -17.57
CA THR A 54 -22.61 10.07 -16.48
C THR A 54 -22.68 9.14 -15.27
N ASP A 55 -22.60 7.83 -15.50
CA ASP A 55 -22.60 6.81 -14.44
C ASP A 55 -21.30 6.00 -14.50
N VAL A 56 -20.38 6.37 -13.62
CA VAL A 56 -19.05 5.75 -13.52
C VAL A 56 -19.15 4.30 -13.06
N VAL A 57 -20.07 4.00 -12.15
CA VAL A 57 -20.18 2.65 -11.56
C VAL A 57 -20.72 1.65 -12.57
N ALA A 58 -21.79 2.05 -13.30
CA ALA A 58 -22.35 1.22 -14.35
C ALA A 58 -21.35 0.99 -15.51
N SER A 59 -20.62 2.03 -15.91
CA SER A 59 -19.58 1.93 -16.93
C SER A 59 -18.45 0.99 -16.49
N ALA A 60 -17.94 1.15 -15.27
CA ALA A 60 -16.89 0.30 -14.73
C ALA A 60 -17.33 -1.18 -14.69
N ALA A 61 -18.53 -1.45 -14.21
CA ALA A 61 -19.09 -2.80 -14.19
C ALA A 61 -19.21 -3.41 -15.59
N GLN A 62 -19.66 -2.63 -16.58
CA GLN A 62 -19.77 -3.07 -17.96
C GLN A 62 -18.41 -3.37 -18.59
N VAL A 63 -17.43 -2.48 -18.41
CA VAL A 63 -16.08 -2.66 -18.95
C VAL A 63 -15.43 -3.90 -18.35
N VAL A 64 -15.44 -4.05 -17.02
CA VAL A 64 -14.84 -5.21 -16.34
C VAL A 64 -15.56 -6.51 -16.74
N SER A 65 -16.90 -6.49 -16.90
CA SER A 65 -17.65 -7.64 -17.36
C SER A 65 -17.29 -8.01 -18.82
N SER A 66 -16.95 -7.05 -19.66
CA SER A 66 -16.47 -7.31 -21.03
C SER A 66 -15.12 -8.04 -21.07
N TRP A 67 -14.32 -7.97 -20.00
CA TRP A 67 -13.07 -8.72 -19.85
C TRP A 67 -13.27 -10.16 -19.38
N GLY A 68 -14.52 -10.55 -19.10
CA GLY A 68 -14.87 -11.89 -18.65
C GLY A 68 -15.06 -12.02 -17.13
N PHE A 69 -14.99 -10.91 -16.37
CA PHE A 69 -15.20 -10.91 -14.93
C PHE A 69 -16.60 -10.34 -14.63
N ALA A 70 -17.54 -11.23 -14.33
CA ALA A 70 -18.92 -10.83 -14.06
C ALA A 70 -18.99 -9.99 -12.77
N ILE A 71 -19.40 -8.73 -12.92
CA ILE A 71 -19.62 -7.83 -11.79
C ILE A 71 -20.82 -6.93 -12.07
N THR A 72 -21.57 -6.60 -11.03
CA THR A 72 -22.72 -5.70 -11.14
C THR A 72 -22.43 -4.35 -10.47
N PRO A 73 -23.11 -3.27 -10.90
CA PRO A 73 -23.04 -1.98 -10.22
C PRO A 73 -23.40 -2.07 -8.74
N ASP A 74 -24.41 -2.90 -8.42
CA ASP A 74 -24.89 -3.10 -7.04
C ASP A 74 -23.80 -3.70 -6.15
N THR A 75 -23.00 -4.65 -6.66
CA THR A 75 -21.86 -5.23 -5.94
C THR A 75 -20.82 -4.17 -5.60
N LEU A 76 -20.49 -3.28 -6.55
CA LEU A 76 -19.55 -2.19 -6.32
C LEU A 76 -20.06 -1.19 -5.28
N HIS A 77 -21.34 -0.85 -5.32
CA HIS A 77 -21.97 -0.01 -4.32
C HIS A 77 -22.04 -0.66 -2.95
N GLN A 78 -22.36 -1.96 -2.90
CA GLN A 78 -22.41 -2.70 -1.64
C GLN A 78 -21.04 -2.69 -0.94
N ILE A 79 -19.98 -3.06 -1.65
CA ILE A 79 -18.64 -3.09 -1.07
C ILE A 79 -18.20 -1.68 -0.64
N ALA A 80 -18.46 -0.65 -1.44
CA ALA A 80 -18.16 0.72 -1.06
C ALA A 80 -18.84 1.12 0.26
N ASN A 81 -20.12 0.77 0.41
CA ASN A 81 -20.88 1.02 1.63
C ASN A 81 -20.34 0.20 2.82
N GLU A 82 -20.00 -1.07 2.61
CA GLU A 82 -19.47 -1.95 3.66
C GLU A 82 -18.13 -1.46 4.21
N VAL A 83 -17.26 -0.90 3.37
CA VAL A 83 -15.99 -0.31 3.79
C VAL A 83 -16.10 1.15 4.23
N GLY A 84 -17.28 1.75 4.12
CA GLY A 84 -17.55 3.14 4.53
C GLY A 84 -16.99 4.20 3.57
N GLU A 85 -16.82 3.85 2.28
CA GLU A 85 -16.28 4.74 1.26
C GLU A 85 -17.36 5.14 0.23
N GLN A 86 -17.18 6.29 -0.40
CA GLN A 86 -18.11 6.73 -1.47
C GLN A 86 -17.96 5.90 -2.74
N SER A 87 -16.73 5.45 -3.03
CA SER A 87 -16.41 4.61 -4.19
C SER A 87 -15.09 3.88 -3.97
N ILE A 88 -15.02 2.66 -4.46
CA ILE A 88 -13.80 1.85 -4.50
C ILE A 88 -13.17 1.80 -5.89
N ILE A 89 -13.79 2.42 -6.90
CA ILE A 89 -13.40 2.37 -8.30
C ILE A 89 -12.13 3.19 -8.52
N SER A 90 -11.21 2.66 -9.32
CA SER A 90 -9.94 3.31 -9.69
C SER A 90 -9.09 3.76 -8.50
N ARG A 91 -9.16 3.04 -7.40
CA ARG A 91 -8.23 3.17 -6.27
C ARG A 91 -7.03 2.24 -6.49
N ALA A 92 -6.27 2.55 -7.55
CA ALA A 92 -5.13 1.75 -7.93
C ALA A 92 -4.05 1.75 -6.83
N GLY A 93 -3.48 0.57 -6.59
CA GLY A 93 -2.39 0.37 -5.65
C GLY A 93 -2.60 -0.79 -4.70
N GLY A 94 -1.52 -1.22 -4.05
CA GLY A 94 -1.55 -2.35 -3.11
C GLY A 94 -2.33 -2.07 -1.83
N ALA A 95 -2.24 -0.85 -1.30
CA ALA A 95 -2.82 -0.47 -0.02
C ALA A 95 -4.35 -0.59 0.02
N PRO A 96 -5.15 -0.03 -0.92
CA PRO A 96 -6.59 -0.21 -0.90
C PRO A 96 -7.03 -1.67 -1.09
N THR A 97 -6.35 -2.39 -1.99
CA THR A 97 -6.62 -3.82 -2.22
C THR A 97 -6.33 -4.65 -0.98
N LEU A 98 -5.17 -4.44 -0.34
CA LEU A 98 -4.82 -5.07 0.92
C LEU A 98 -5.87 -4.76 2.00
N ALA A 99 -6.27 -3.50 2.12
CA ALA A 99 -7.21 -3.06 3.15
C ALA A 99 -8.58 -3.71 3.00
N VAL A 100 -9.12 -3.78 1.78
CA VAL A 100 -10.41 -4.46 1.53
C VAL A 100 -10.31 -5.95 1.86
N GLY A 101 -9.30 -6.66 1.36
CA GLY A 101 -9.13 -8.08 1.63
C GLY A 101 -8.91 -8.38 3.12
N MET A 102 -8.07 -7.59 3.79
CA MET A 102 -7.83 -7.71 5.23
C MET A 102 -9.10 -7.43 6.05
N ALA A 103 -9.91 -6.45 5.65
CA ALA A 103 -11.16 -6.14 6.33
C ALA A 103 -12.10 -7.34 6.35
N TYR A 104 -12.28 -8.01 5.20
CA TYR A 104 -13.11 -9.20 5.14
C TYR A 104 -12.54 -10.39 5.92
N ILE A 105 -11.21 -10.61 5.86
CA ILE A 105 -10.55 -11.66 6.63
C ILE A 105 -10.74 -11.45 8.13
N LEU A 106 -10.43 -10.25 8.62
CA LEU A 106 -10.51 -9.94 10.05
C LEU A 106 -11.95 -9.94 10.56
N HIS A 107 -12.89 -9.40 9.79
CA HIS A 107 -14.31 -9.45 10.12
C HIS A 107 -14.81 -10.90 10.26
N GLY A 108 -14.47 -11.77 9.30
CA GLY A 108 -14.84 -13.18 9.33
C GLY A 108 -14.13 -13.96 10.44
N ALA A 109 -12.83 -13.76 10.63
CA ALA A 109 -12.04 -14.48 11.64
C ALA A 109 -12.42 -14.12 13.08
N LEU A 110 -12.85 -12.87 13.31
CA LEU A 110 -13.27 -12.39 14.64
C LEU A 110 -14.78 -12.47 14.88
N GLY A 111 -15.49 -13.21 14.03
CA GLY A 111 -16.91 -13.48 14.21
C GLY A 111 -17.83 -12.25 14.13
N GLY A 112 -17.45 -11.23 13.37
CA GLY A 112 -18.25 -10.02 13.19
C GLY A 112 -18.23 -9.07 14.39
N MET A 113 -17.23 -9.16 15.27
CA MET A 113 -17.14 -8.33 16.48
C MET A 113 -17.09 -6.83 16.18
N MET A 114 -16.56 -6.45 15.03
CA MET A 114 -16.48 -5.07 14.52
C MET A 114 -16.93 -5.03 13.08
N ASP A 115 -17.40 -3.86 12.62
CA ASP A 115 -17.82 -3.67 11.24
C ASP A 115 -16.66 -3.77 10.24
N VAL A 116 -16.96 -4.16 9.01
CA VAL A 116 -15.97 -4.21 7.91
C VAL A 116 -15.28 -2.87 7.73
N ALA A 117 -16.03 -1.75 7.84
CA ALA A 117 -15.49 -0.40 7.75
C ALA A 117 -14.39 -0.12 8.80
N PHE A 118 -14.58 -0.59 10.03
CA PHE A 118 -13.56 -0.46 11.08
C PHE A 118 -12.26 -1.16 10.68
N TRP A 119 -12.35 -2.41 10.22
CA TRP A 119 -11.18 -3.19 9.80
C TRP A 119 -10.51 -2.62 8.55
N TYR A 120 -11.29 -2.08 7.63
CA TYR A 120 -10.77 -1.38 6.46
C TYR A 120 -9.93 -0.16 6.84
N HIS A 121 -10.46 0.73 7.69
CA HIS A 121 -9.72 1.91 8.13
C HIS A 121 -8.51 1.55 9.00
N PHE A 122 -8.61 0.50 9.82
CA PHE A 122 -7.47 -0.04 10.56
C PHE A 122 -6.35 -0.50 9.62
N ALA A 123 -6.71 -1.26 8.57
CA ALA A 123 -5.73 -1.74 7.58
C ALA A 123 -5.10 -0.59 6.78
N ILE A 124 -5.87 0.43 6.40
CA ILE A 124 -5.33 1.65 5.75
C ILE A 124 -4.33 2.38 6.66
N LEU A 125 -4.65 2.53 7.95
CA LEU A 125 -3.72 3.15 8.91
C LEU A 125 -2.45 2.31 9.10
N PHE A 126 -2.58 0.99 9.18
CA PHE A 126 -1.44 0.07 9.24
C PHE A 126 -0.52 0.25 8.03
N GLU A 127 -1.10 0.26 6.83
CA GLU A 127 -0.35 0.44 5.59
C GLU A 127 0.33 1.82 5.52
N ALA A 128 -0.36 2.87 5.94
CA ALA A 128 0.20 4.22 5.99
C ALA A 128 1.42 4.30 6.92
N LEU A 129 1.36 3.66 8.10
CA LEU A 129 2.48 3.58 9.03
C LEU A 129 3.64 2.75 8.46
N PHE A 130 3.33 1.64 7.79
CA PHE A 130 4.33 0.81 7.12
C PHE A 130 5.09 1.60 6.05
N ILE A 131 4.38 2.32 5.18
CA ILE A 131 4.97 3.18 4.15
C ILE A 131 5.82 4.28 4.79
N LEU A 132 5.32 4.93 5.84
CA LEU A 132 6.05 5.99 6.54
C LEU A 132 7.38 5.50 7.10
N THR A 133 7.41 4.32 7.71
CA THR A 133 8.67 3.72 8.22
C THR A 133 9.64 3.36 7.11
N ALA A 134 9.14 2.85 5.98
CA ALA A 134 9.96 2.55 4.81
C ALA A 134 10.57 3.81 4.18
N VAL A 135 9.80 4.90 4.10
CA VAL A 135 10.29 6.20 3.62
C VAL A 135 11.35 6.77 4.55
N ASP A 136 11.16 6.72 5.89
CA ASP A 136 12.16 7.19 6.84
C ASP A 136 13.47 6.41 6.74
N ALA A 137 13.41 5.09 6.66
CA ALA A 137 14.59 4.24 6.50
C ALA A 137 15.29 4.49 5.16
N GLY A 138 14.52 4.59 4.07
CA GLY A 138 15.01 4.82 2.72
C GLY A 138 15.70 6.18 2.57
N THR A 139 15.12 7.24 3.11
CA THR A 139 15.73 8.59 3.08
C THR A 139 17.02 8.65 3.89
N ARG A 140 17.09 7.98 5.03
CA ARG A 140 18.34 7.88 5.79
C ARG A 140 19.44 7.14 5.03
N ALA A 141 19.10 6.00 4.43
CA ALA A 141 20.04 5.22 3.62
C ALA A 141 20.55 6.04 2.43
N ALA A 142 19.64 6.66 1.68
CA ALA A 142 19.97 7.51 0.53
C ALA A 142 20.88 8.67 0.93
N ARG A 143 20.60 9.33 2.07
CA ARG A 143 21.43 10.42 2.60
C ARG A 143 22.85 9.95 2.91
N PHE A 144 23.01 8.79 3.56
CA PHE A 144 24.35 8.27 3.85
C PHE A 144 25.12 7.92 2.58
N MET A 145 24.45 7.28 1.61
CA MET A 145 25.07 6.95 0.32
C MET A 145 25.51 8.20 -0.44
N LEU A 146 24.66 9.23 -0.45
CA LEU A 146 24.96 10.51 -1.10
C LEU A 146 26.13 11.25 -0.42
N GLN A 147 26.16 11.25 0.92
CA GLN A 147 27.26 11.83 1.69
C GLN A 147 28.60 11.11 1.45
N ASP A 148 28.57 9.77 1.37
CA ASP A 148 29.78 9.01 1.04
C ASP A 148 30.26 9.31 -0.39
N LEU A 149 29.35 9.41 -1.35
CA LEU A 149 29.69 9.78 -2.74
C LEU A 149 30.27 11.20 -2.83
N LEU A 150 29.62 12.17 -2.20
CA LEU A 150 30.10 13.56 -2.15
C LEU A 150 31.40 13.69 -1.37
N GLY A 151 31.66 12.82 -0.40
CA GLY A 151 32.89 12.74 0.37
C GLY A 151 34.11 12.38 -0.45
N VAL A 152 33.95 11.76 -1.63
CA VAL A 152 35.01 11.50 -2.60
C VAL A 152 35.50 12.81 -3.22
N VAL A 153 34.57 13.76 -3.45
CA VAL A 153 34.87 15.07 -4.06
C VAL A 153 35.38 16.06 -3.02
N SER A 154 34.79 16.06 -1.82
CA SER A 154 35.15 16.98 -0.72
C SER A 154 35.06 16.28 0.64
N PRO A 155 36.18 16.13 1.37
CA PRO A 155 36.18 15.49 2.68
C PRO A 155 35.29 16.16 3.73
N GLY A 156 34.99 17.44 3.56
CA GLY A 156 34.08 18.19 4.44
C GLY A 156 32.61 17.76 4.33
N LEU A 157 32.20 17.24 3.15
CA LEU A 157 30.84 16.78 2.90
C LEU A 157 30.56 15.35 3.41
N LYS A 158 31.62 14.61 3.74
CA LYS A 158 31.51 13.27 4.36
C LYS A 158 31.06 13.32 5.82
N ARG A 159 31.16 14.49 6.47
CA ARG A 159 30.82 14.61 7.91
C ARG A 159 29.30 14.61 8.08
N THR A 160 28.81 13.58 8.74
CA THR A 160 27.38 13.40 9.10
C THR A 160 26.87 14.46 10.08
N ASP A 161 27.76 15.18 10.76
CA ASP A 161 27.43 16.22 11.75
C ASP A 161 27.33 17.63 11.14
N SER A 162 27.67 17.81 9.87
CA SER A 162 27.64 19.13 9.22
C SER A 162 26.23 19.46 8.74
N LEU A 163 25.65 20.54 9.25
CA LEU A 163 24.34 21.06 8.81
C LEU A 163 24.22 21.30 7.29
N PRO A 164 25.22 21.93 6.60
CA PRO A 164 25.13 22.15 5.17
C PRO A 164 25.18 20.85 4.35
N ALA A 165 25.98 19.86 4.78
CA ALA A 165 26.01 18.56 4.11
C ALA A 165 24.69 17.80 4.29
N ASN A 166 24.07 17.89 5.47
CA ASN A 166 22.76 17.27 5.74
C ASN A 166 21.64 17.92 4.94
N LEU A 167 21.62 19.25 4.81
CA LEU A 167 20.63 19.95 4.01
C LEU A 167 20.76 19.64 2.51
N LEU A 168 21.99 19.63 1.97
CA LEU A 168 22.27 19.26 0.58
C LEU A 168 21.91 17.82 0.26
N ALA A 169 22.05 16.91 1.22
CA ALA A 169 21.75 15.50 1.00
C ALA A 169 20.26 15.17 1.23
N THR A 170 19.45 16.11 1.74
CA THR A 170 18.01 15.90 2.03
C THR A 170 17.10 16.66 1.06
N ALA A 171 17.63 17.69 0.38
CA ALA A 171 16.93 18.48 -0.63
C ALA A 171 16.87 17.78 -1.98
#